data_369e96aedcde77d22e1c30f0fed175b4
#
_entry.id   369e96aedcde77d22e1c30f0fed175b4
#
_cell.length_a   1.000
_cell.length_b   1.000
_cell.length_c   1.000
_cell.angle_alpha   90.00
_cell.angle_beta   90.00
_cell.angle_gamma   90.00
#
_symmetry.space_group_name_H-M   'P 1'
#
loop_
_entity.id
_entity.type
_entity.pdbx_description
1 polymer ?
#
loop_
_entity_poly.entity_id
_entity_poly.type
_entity_poly.pdbx_seq_one_letter_code
_entity_poly.pdbx_strand_id
1 'polypeptide(L)'
;TSIIAKNRTISLSDILFIGAQVSSGLHAAHQKGLVHRDIKPGNIMITPDGKVKVTDFGIVSLQNEESDITKTGSILGTASYISPEQAQGKPVSIESDLYSLGTVLYELITGKAPFSGDSPISTATKHLTEKPEKPSLYRRDLPKGVESAILRLLEKASYDRFKSAEDLRATLLQQRKALQSEQTRENLV
;
A
#
# COMPACT_ATOMS: atom_id res chain seq x y z
N THR A 1 -13.21 -0.75 11.68
CA THR A 1 -13.62 -1.60 10.54
C THR A 1 -12.48 -1.63 9.55
N SER A 2 -12.07 -2.82 9.07
CA SER A 2 -11.03 -2.96 8.03
C SER A 2 -11.43 -2.19 6.76
N ILE A 3 -10.45 -1.56 6.10
CA ILE A 3 -10.68 -0.73 4.90
C ILE A 3 -11.20 -1.53 3.70
N ILE A 4 -10.98 -2.85 3.65
CA ILE A 4 -11.57 -3.74 2.66
C ILE A 4 -12.80 -4.40 3.30
N ALA A 5 -13.85 -3.63 3.56
CA ALA A 5 -15.14 -4.19 3.88
C ALA A 5 -15.79 -4.70 2.57
N LYS A 6 -16.07 -5.99 2.50
CA LYS A 6 -16.75 -6.62 1.37
C LYS A 6 -17.98 -5.79 0.95
N ASN A 7 -18.05 -5.42 -0.33
CA ASN A 7 -19.16 -4.75 -1.02
C ASN A 7 -19.32 -3.23 -0.90
N ARG A 8 -18.32 -2.44 -0.54
CA ARG A 8 -18.38 -0.99 -0.72
C ARG A 8 -17.40 -0.55 -1.80
N THR A 9 -17.91 0.02 -2.88
CA THR A 9 -17.08 0.73 -3.86
C THR A 9 -16.58 2.02 -3.20
N ILE A 10 -15.29 2.08 -2.88
CA ILE A 10 -14.66 3.27 -2.30
C ILE A 10 -14.34 4.24 -3.45
N SER A 11 -14.69 5.51 -3.29
CA SER A 11 -14.34 6.52 -4.31
C SER A 11 -12.83 6.68 -4.45
N LEU A 12 -12.35 7.03 -5.64
CA LEU A 12 -10.91 7.26 -5.85
C LEU A 12 -10.39 8.38 -4.94
N SER A 13 -11.19 9.44 -4.74
CA SER A 13 -10.86 10.51 -3.80
C SER A 13 -10.66 10.01 -2.37
N ASP A 14 -11.51 9.07 -1.92
CA ASP A 14 -11.36 8.47 -0.58
C ASP A 14 -10.16 7.55 -0.48
N ILE A 15 -9.87 6.76 -1.53
CA ILE A 15 -8.67 5.91 -1.57
C ILE A 15 -7.41 6.77 -1.45
N LEU A 16 -7.32 7.87 -2.20
CA LEU A 16 -6.18 8.79 -2.12
C LEU A 16 -6.08 9.46 -0.75
N PHE A 17 -7.21 9.80 -0.13
CA PHE A 17 -7.25 10.35 1.21
C PHE A 17 -6.78 9.34 2.28
N ILE A 18 -7.25 8.10 2.20
CA ILE A 18 -6.80 7.00 3.07
C ILE A 18 -5.29 6.81 2.94
N GLY A 19 -4.79 6.71 1.71
CA GLY A 19 -3.36 6.59 1.44
C GLY A 19 -2.54 7.74 2.03
N ALA A 20 -3.03 8.98 1.89
CA ALA A 20 -2.37 10.15 2.45
C ALA A 20 -2.35 10.13 3.99
N GLN A 21 -3.42 9.68 4.65
CA GLN A 21 -3.46 9.55 6.11
C GLN A 21 -2.56 8.43 6.62
N VAL A 22 -2.53 7.27 5.95
CA VAL A 22 -1.58 6.19 6.27
C VAL A 22 -0.15 6.69 6.12
N SER A 23 0.16 7.40 5.02
CA SER A 23 1.48 7.99 4.79
C SER A 23 1.89 8.98 5.90
N SER A 24 0.94 9.77 6.41
CA SER A 24 1.19 10.66 7.56
C SER A 24 1.57 9.88 8.82
N GLY A 25 0.86 8.79 9.11
CA GLY A 25 1.17 7.90 10.25
C GLY A 25 2.54 7.24 10.11
N LEU A 26 2.85 6.71 8.91
CA LEU A 26 4.14 6.13 8.60
C LEU A 26 5.27 7.16 8.72
N HIS A 27 5.07 8.38 8.20
CA HIS A 27 6.07 9.45 8.32
C HIS A 27 6.41 9.72 9.79
N ALA A 28 5.41 9.85 10.65
CA ALA A 28 5.64 10.09 12.08
C ALA A 28 6.41 8.95 12.77
N ALA A 29 6.20 7.70 12.35
CA ALA A 29 6.96 6.54 12.84
C ALA A 29 8.39 6.52 12.28
N HIS A 30 8.55 6.75 10.98
CA HIS A 30 9.84 6.77 10.30
C HIS A 30 10.78 7.85 10.85
N GLN A 31 10.25 9.02 11.23
CA GLN A 31 11.01 10.08 11.91
C GLN A 31 11.58 9.64 13.28
N LYS A 32 11.01 8.61 13.88
CA LYS A 32 11.49 8.00 15.13
C LYS A 32 12.34 6.75 14.89
N GLY A 33 12.72 6.48 13.64
CA GLY A 33 13.47 5.28 13.27
C GLY A 33 12.67 3.97 13.31
N LEU A 34 11.33 4.06 13.36
CA LEU A 34 10.46 2.89 13.41
C LEU A 34 9.97 2.54 12.01
N VAL A 35 10.20 1.31 11.57
CA VAL A 35 9.64 0.71 10.36
C VAL A 35 8.50 -0.22 10.76
N HIS A 36 7.36 -0.15 10.09
CA HIS A 36 6.16 -0.92 10.46
C HIS A 36 6.29 -2.41 10.11
N ARG A 37 6.82 -2.73 8.93
CA ARG A 37 7.13 -4.08 8.41
C ARG A 37 5.93 -4.96 8.05
N ASP A 38 4.69 -4.60 8.42
CA ASP A 38 3.46 -5.40 8.16
C ASP A 38 2.28 -4.50 7.78
N ILE A 39 2.48 -3.63 6.78
CA ILE A 39 1.39 -2.80 6.22
C ILE A 39 0.49 -3.67 5.36
N LYS A 40 -0.76 -3.81 5.80
CA LYS A 40 -1.82 -4.57 5.11
C LYS A 40 -3.20 -4.00 5.50
N PRO A 41 -4.27 -4.32 4.77
CA PRO A 41 -5.61 -3.80 5.07
C PRO A 41 -6.10 -4.09 6.50
N GLY A 42 -5.69 -5.22 7.08
CA GLY A 42 -6.03 -5.59 8.45
C GLY A 42 -5.46 -4.63 9.51
N ASN A 43 -4.32 -4.01 9.22
CA ASN A 43 -3.62 -3.10 10.13
C ASN A 43 -3.94 -1.62 9.83
N ILE A 44 -4.87 -1.35 8.91
CA ILE A 44 -5.36 0.00 8.61
C ILE A 44 -6.83 0.10 9.02
N MET A 45 -7.12 0.93 10.00
CA MET A 45 -8.45 1.09 10.57
C MET A 45 -9.00 2.49 10.29
N ILE A 46 -10.29 2.54 9.96
CA ILE A 46 -11.03 3.80 9.87
C ILE A 46 -11.89 3.93 11.13
N THR A 47 -11.70 5.01 11.87
CA THR A 47 -12.49 5.32 13.06
C THR A 47 -13.87 5.87 12.67
N PRO A 48 -14.88 5.88 13.58
CA PRO A 48 -16.20 6.41 13.27
C PRO A 48 -16.21 7.90 12.86
N ASP A 49 -15.22 8.67 13.33
CA ASP A 49 -15.01 10.08 12.97
C ASP A 49 -14.20 10.26 11.67
N GLY A 50 -13.98 9.17 10.91
CA GLY A 50 -13.34 9.20 9.59
C GLY A 50 -11.81 9.31 9.61
N LYS A 51 -11.15 9.20 10.76
CA LYS A 51 -9.69 9.17 10.85
C LYS A 51 -9.15 7.80 10.50
N VAL A 52 -8.04 7.76 9.78
CA VAL A 52 -7.32 6.53 9.47
C VAL A 52 -6.19 6.35 10.48
N LYS A 53 -6.08 5.15 11.02
CA LYS A 53 -5.03 4.75 11.96
C LYS A 53 -4.32 3.51 11.45
N VAL A 54 -3.01 3.49 11.59
CA VAL A 54 -2.18 2.30 11.40
C VAL A 54 -1.99 1.66 12.78
N THR A 55 -2.28 0.37 12.88
CA THR A 55 -2.17 -0.42 14.12
C THR A 55 -1.13 -1.51 13.93
N ASP A 56 -0.75 -2.16 15.03
CA ASP A 56 0.13 -3.34 15.04
C ASP A 56 1.48 -3.09 14.37
N PHE A 57 2.14 -1.98 14.78
CA PHE A 57 3.55 -1.79 14.46
C PHE A 57 4.33 -3.03 14.90
N GLY A 58 5.02 -3.67 13.94
CA GLY A 58 5.63 -5.00 14.06
C GLY A 58 6.63 -5.17 15.21
N ILE A 59 6.16 -5.01 16.44
CA ILE A 59 6.92 -5.22 17.69
C ILE A 59 7.39 -6.68 17.79
N VAL A 60 6.72 -7.60 17.10
CA VAL A 60 7.04 -9.05 17.10
C VAL A 60 8.32 -9.37 16.32
N SER A 61 8.77 -8.47 15.42
CA SER A 61 9.94 -8.72 14.54
C SER A 61 11.29 -8.50 15.21
N LEU A 62 11.34 -7.95 16.43
CA LEU A 62 12.60 -7.73 17.15
C LEU A 62 13.08 -8.96 17.94
N GLN A 63 12.27 -10.01 18.06
CA GLN A 63 12.61 -11.18 18.87
C GLN A 63 12.91 -12.47 18.09
N ASN A 64 12.68 -12.51 16.75
CA ASN A 64 12.94 -13.72 15.97
C ASN A 64 13.53 -13.37 14.60
N GLU A 65 14.84 -13.12 14.55
CA GLU A 65 15.60 -12.98 13.29
C GLU A 65 15.79 -14.32 12.55
N GLU A 66 15.26 -15.43 13.07
CA GLU A 66 15.34 -16.74 12.44
C GLU A 66 13.95 -17.32 12.17
N SER A 67 13.60 -17.43 10.87
CA SER A 67 12.64 -18.41 10.33
C SER A 67 11.14 -18.21 10.57
N ASP A 68 10.51 -17.09 10.15
CA ASP A 68 9.03 -17.03 10.15
C ASP A 68 8.35 -17.19 8.77
N ILE A 69 9.09 -17.53 7.72
CA ILE A 69 8.49 -17.86 6.40
C ILE A 69 7.78 -19.24 6.43
N THR A 70 7.90 -20.02 7.52
CA THR A 70 7.42 -21.41 7.58
C THR A 70 6.26 -21.68 8.52
N LYS A 71 5.72 -20.71 9.27
CA LYS A 71 4.58 -20.97 10.17
C LYS A 71 3.24 -20.71 9.50
N THR A 72 2.60 -21.79 9.23
CA THR A 72 1.30 -22.13 8.66
C THR A 72 0.12 -21.22 9.08
N GLY A 73 -0.72 -20.85 8.08
CA GLY A 73 -2.10 -20.37 8.26
C GLY A 73 -2.31 -18.86 8.19
N SER A 74 -1.50 -18.06 8.87
CA SER A 74 -1.55 -16.58 8.82
C SER A 74 -0.79 -15.99 7.62
N ILE A 75 0.02 -16.80 6.98
CA ILE A 75 0.99 -16.44 5.93
C ILE A 75 0.32 -16.16 4.59
N LEU A 76 -0.80 -16.83 4.28
CA LEU A 76 -1.45 -16.71 2.96
C LEU A 76 -1.92 -15.28 2.67
N GLY A 77 -2.49 -14.60 3.67
CA GLY A 77 -2.96 -13.21 3.53
C GLY A 77 -1.83 -12.17 3.58
N THR A 78 -0.74 -12.44 4.28
CA THR A 78 0.37 -11.51 4.45
C THR A 78 1.30 -11.49 3.23
N ALA A 79 1.46 -12.62 2.52
CA ALA A 79 2.30 -12.71 1.33
C ALA A 79 1.89 -11.75 0.20
N SER A 80 0.62 -11.33 0.15
CA SER A 80 0.12 -10.38 -0.86
C SER A 80 0.62 -8.95 -0.69
N TYR A 81 1.20 -8.61 0.46
CA TYR A 81 1.63 -7.24 0.79
C TYR A 81 3.13 -7.15 1.11
N ILE A 82 3.86 -8.24 0.96
CA ILE A 82 5.29 -8.32 1.29
C ILE A 82 6.13 -7.50 0.29
N SER A 83 7.13 -6.79 0.78
CA SER A 83 8.08 -6.12 -0.10
C SER A 83 9.11 -7.09 -0.72
N PRO A 84 9.73 -6.75 -1.88
CA PRO A 84 10.77 -7.57 -2.50
C PRO A 84 11.93 -7.88 -1.54
N GLU A 85 12.38 -6.90 -0.77
CA GLU A 85 13.45 -7.06 0.20
C GLU A 85 13.07 -8.00 1.35
N GLN A 86 11.81 -7.91 1.84
CA GLN A 86 11.31 -8.87 2.83
C GLN A 86 11.22 -10.28 2.27
N ALA A 87 10.73 -10.44 1.03
CA ALA A 87 10.66 -11.74 0.38
C ALA A 87 12.04 -12.38 0.16
N GLN A 88 13.11 -11.57 0.12
CA GLN A 88 14.51 -12.02 0.02
C GLN A 88 15.20 -12.19 1.38
N GLY A 89 14.52 -11.91 2.49
CA GLY A 89 15.16 -11.89 3.81
C GLY A 89 16.22 -10.79 3.97
N LYS A 90 16.16 -9.74 3.16
CA LYS A 90 17.05 -8.59 3.24
C LYS A 90 16.58 -7.60 4.30
N PRO A 91 17.47 -6.72 4.81
CA PRO A 91 17.08 -5.66 5.72
C PRO A 91 15.93 -4.81 5.16
N VAL A 92 14.93 -4.59 5.99
CA VAL A 92 13.78 -3.73 5.67
C VAL A 92 14.08 -2.28 6.03
N SER A 93 13.48 -1.38 5.26
CA SER A 93 13.62 0.06 5.42
C SER A 93 12.25 0.75 5.31
N ILE A 94 12.23 2.06 5.39
CA ILE A 94 11.00 2.84 5.22
C ILE A 94 10.35 2.61 3.85
N GLU A 95 11.16 2.34 2.82
CA GLU A 95 10.69 2.04 1.46
C GLU A 95 9.95 0.70 1.38
N SER A 96 10.20 -0.23 2.32
CA SER A 96 9.44 -1.48 2.44
C SER A 96 7.98 -1.20 2.83
N ASP A 97 7.75 -0.30 3.79
CA ASP A 97 6.40 0.12 4.20
C ASP A 97 5.68 0.83 3.03
N LEU A 98 6.41 1.65 2.25
CA LEU A 98 5.86 2.34 1.10
C LEU A 98 5.44 1.37 -0.01
N TYR A 99 6.24 0.32 -0.24
CA TYR A 99 5.87 -0.75 -1.17
C TYR A 99 4.60 -1.47 -0.73
N SER A 100 4.54 -1.88 0.54
CA SER A 100 3.37 -2.56 1.11
C SER A 100 2.12 -1.67 1.06
N LEU A 101 2.25 -0.36 1.31
CA LEU A 101 1.16 0.59 1.10
C LEU A 101 0.77 0.68 -0.38
N GLY A 102 1.73 0.60 -1.30
CA GLY A 102 1.49 0.53 -2.74
C GLY A 102 0.62 -0.66 -3.13
N THR A 103 0.87 -1.86 -2.55
CA THR A 103 0.04 -3.04 -2.79
C THR A 103 -1.38 -2.86 -2.27
N VAL A 104 -1.55 -2.26 -1.09
CA VAL A 104 -2.87 -1.94 -0.53
C VAL A 104 -3.64 -0.97 -1.42
N LEU A 105 -3.00 0.12 -1.85
CA LEU A 105 -3.64 1.12 -2.71
C LEU A 105 -3.98 0.55 -4.09
N TYR A 106 -3.10 -0.27 -4.66
CA TYR A 106 -3.38 -0.99 -5.90
C TYR A 106 -4.66 -1.83 -5.76
N GLU A 107 -4.77 -2.63 -4.69
CA GLU A 107 -5.92 -3.48 -4.43
C GLU A 107 -7.20 -2.65 -4.21
N LEU A 108 -7.15 -1.55 -3.47
CA LEU A 108 -8.31 -0.67 -3.27
C LEU A 108 -8.79 -0.04 -4.59
N ILE A 109 -7.88 0.25 -5.52
CA ILE A 109 -8.19 0.86 -6.82
C ILE A 109 -8.77 -0.18 -7.80
N THR A 110 -8.18 -1.39 -7.83
CA THR A 110 -8.46 -2.40 -8.86
C THR A 110 -9.40 -3.51 -8.39
N GLY A 111 -9.58 -3.66 -7.07
CA GLY A 111 -10.29 -4.80 -6.46
C GLY A 111 -9.47 -6.10 -6.44
N LYS A 112 -8.18 -6.06 -6.81
CA LYS A 112 -7.28 -7.23 -6.88
C LYS A 112 -5.91 -6.88 -6.35
N ALA A 113 -5.27 -7.82 -5.66
CA ALA A 113 -3.86 -7.69 -5.31
C ALA A 113 -2.99 -7.61 -6.59
N PRO A 114 -1.88 -6.83 -6.58
CA PRO A 114 -1.01 -6.70 -7.76
C PRO A 114 -0.34 -8.02 -8.13
N PHE A 115 -0.14 -8.90 -7.17
CA PHE A 115 0.45 -10.23 -7.35
C PHE A 115 -0.33 -11.26 -6.55
N SER A 116 -0.63 -12.39 -7.17
CA SER A 116 -1.30 -13.53 -6.55
C SER A 116 -0.77 -14.82 -7.18
N GLY A 117 -0.45 -15.81 -6.36
CA GLY A 117 -0.02 -17.14 -6.76
C GLY A 117 -0.79 -18.21 -6.01
N ASP A 118 -0.58 -19.47 -6.40
CA ASP A 118 -1.25 -20.64 -5.82
C ASP A 118 -0.72 -20.98 -4.40
N SER A 119 0.34 -20.34 -3.98
CA SER A 119 0.94 -20.49 -2.65
C SER A 119 1.56 -19.17 -2.18
N PRO A 120 1.83 -19.02 -0.86
CA PRO A 120 2.56 -17.86 -0.33
C PRO A 120 3.93 -17.68 -0.98
N ILE A 121 4.65 -18.77 -1.24
CA ILE A 121 5.96 -18.74 -1.90
C ILE A 121 5.83 -18.26 -3.34
N SER A 122 4.85 -18.75 -4.09
CA SER A 122 4.58 -18.31 -5.45
C SER A 122 4.22 -16.82 -5.49
N THR A 123 3.39 -16.35 -4.56
CA THR A 123 3.04 -14.92 -4.43
C THR A 123 4.29 -14.08 -4.11
N ALA A 124 5.10 -14.49 -3.13
CA ALA A 124 6.34 -13.80 -2.77
C ALA A 124 7.33 -13.74 -3.96
N THR A 125 7.45 -14.83 -4.73
CA THR A 125 8.29 -14.87 -5.94
C THR A 125 7.84 -13.83 -6.97
N LYS A 126 6.53 -13.64 -7.17
CA LYS A 126 6.00 -12.63 -8.09
C LYS A 126 6.33 -11.21 -7.63
N HIS A 127 6.31 -10.94 -6.32
CA HIS A 127 6.77 -9.67 -5.78
C HIS A 127 8.23 -9.38 -6.13
N LEU A 128 9.06 -10.40 -6.32
CA LEU A 128 10.46 -10.27 -6.71
C LEU A 128 10.64 -10.05 -8.22
N THR A 129 9.88 -10.78 -9.04
CA THR A 129 10.23 -11.00 -10.44
C THR A 129 9.27 -10.38 -11.45
N GLU A 130 7.98 -10.26 -11.11
CA GLU A 130 6.95 -9.78 -12.04
C GLU A 130 6.71 -8.28 -11.92
N LYS A 131 6.42 -7.62 -13.03
CA LYS A 131 5.88 -6.26 -13.03
C LYS A 131 4.38 -6.30 -12.77
N PRO A 132 3.83 -5.37 -11.99
CA PRO A 132 2.39 -5.31 -11.80
C PRO A 132 1.70 -4.90 -13.10
N GLU A 133 0.51 -5.42 -13.33
CA GLU A 133 -0.35 -4.92 -14.40
C GLU A 133 -0.74 -3.46 -14.14
N LYS A 134 -1.01 -2.71 -15.21
CA LYS A 134 -1.42 -1.31 -15.06
C LYS A 134 -2.79 -1.23 -14.39
N PRO A 135 -2.95 -0.48 -13.31
CA PRO A 135 -4.24 -0.28 -12.65
C PRO A 135 -5.35 0.22 -13.59
N SER A 136 -5.01 0.97 -14.63
CA SER A 136 -5.95 1.47 -15.65
C SER A 136 -6.62 0.37 -16.48
N LEU A 137 -6.09 -0.86 -16.50
CA LEU A 137 -6.75 -2.02 -17.11
C LEU A 137 -8.03 -2.42 -16.36
N TYR A 138 -8.08 -2.16 -15.06
CA TYR A 138 -9.21 -2.51 -14.18
C TYR A 138 -10.10 -1.31 -13.87
N ARG A 139 -9.51 -0.12 -13.85
CA ARG A 139 -10.21 1.13 -13.59
C ARG A 139 -9.89 2.14 -14.69
N ARG A 140 -10.75 2.21 -15.71
CA ARG A 140 -10.52 2.99 -16.95
C ARG A 140 -10.49 4.50 -16.72
N ASP A 141 -11.18 5.00 -15.69
CA ASP A 141 -11.24 6.41 -15.28
C ASP A 141 -10.07 6.82 -14.38
N LEU A 142 -9.02 5.96 -14.24
CA LEU A 142 -7.88 6.25 -13.38
C LEU A 142 -6.97 7.32 -14.01
N PRO A 143 -6.74 8.47 -13.33
CA PRO A 143 -5.82 9.47 -13.82
C PRO A 143 -4.39 8.95 -13.92
N LYS A 144 -3.67 9.34 -14.97
CA LYS A 144 -2.28 8.92 -15.21
C LYS A 144 -1.35 9.23 -14.05
N GLY A 145 -1.55 10.36 -13.36
CA GLY A 145 -0.75 10.74 -12.20
C GLY A 145 -0.93 9.78 -11.00
N VAL A 146 -2.16 9.29 -10.80
CA VAL A 146 -2.45 8.29 -9.77
C VAL A 146 -1.81 6.95 -10.15
N GLU A 147 -2.01 6.49 -11.39
CA GLU A 147 -1.40 5.24 -11.89
C GLU A 147 0.12 5.27 -11.73
N SER A 148 0.77 6.36 -12.16
CA SER A 148 2.22 6.51 -12.04
C SER A 148 2.69 6.46 -10.58
N ALA A 149 1.96 7.08 -9.66
CA ALA A 149 2.30 7.05 -8.24
C ALA A 149 2.21 5.62 -7.67
N ILE A 150 1.15 4.88 -8.01
CA ILE A 150 0.97 3.49 -7.56
C ILE A 150 2.05 2.57 -8.15
N LEU A 151 2.34 2.67 -9.45
CA LEU A 151 3.38 1.87 -10.09
C LEU A 151 4.77 2.18 -9.52
N ARG A 152 5.05 3.45 -9.21
CA ARG A 152 6.30 3.85 -8.55
C ARG A 152 6.46 3.23 -7.16
N LEU A 153 5.39 3.11 -6.37
CA LEU A 153 5.45 2.40 -5.08
C LEU A 153 5.81 0.93 -5.25
N LEU A 154 5.40 0.31 -6.37
CA LEU A 154 5.60 -1.11 -6.66
C LEU A 154 6.92 -1.40 -7.41
N GLU A 155 7.81 -0.43 -7.56
CA GLU A 155 9.15 -0.64 -8.12
C GLU A 155 9.94 -1.63 -7.25
N LYS A 156 10.69 -2.53 -7.93
CA LYS A 156 11.42 -3.61 -7.25
C LYS A 156 12.59 -3.07 -6.45
N ALA A 157 13.35 -2.16 -7.06
CA ALA A 157 14.44 -1.48 -6.38
C ALA A 157 13.89 -0.40 -5.45
N SER A 158 14.25 -0.44 -4.17
CA SER A 158 13.74 0.49 -3.16
C SER A 158 14.06 1.96 -3.47
N TYR A 159 15.22 2.21 -4.09
CA TYR A 159 15.66 3.56 -4.47
C TYR A 159 14.87 4.20 -5.61
N ASP A 160 14.10 3.43 -6.39
CA ASP A 160 13.19 3.93 -7.44
C ASP A 160 11.82 4.35 -6.89
N ARG A 161 11.52 4.00 -5.64
CA ARG A 161 10.29 4.35 -4.94
C ARG A 161 10.30 5.82 -4.47
N PHE A 162 9.31 6.22 -3.70
CA PHE A 162 9.32 7.51 -3.01
C PHE A 162 10.40 7.49 -1.91
N LYS A 163 11.05 8.64 -1.70
CA LYS A 163 12.13 8.79 -0.71
C LYS A 163 11.61 8.88 0.72
N SER A 164 10.34 9.25 0.88
CA SER A 164 9.71 9.38 2.19
C SER A 164 8.20 9.17 2.09
N ALA A 165 7.58 8.83 3.22
CA ALA A 165 6.13 8.78 3.32
C ALA A 165 5.49 10.18 3.18
N GLU A 166 6.22 11.26 3.49
CA GLU A 166 5.75 12.64 3.29
C GLU A 166 5.68 13.00 1.80
N ASP A 167 6.68 12.61 0.99
CA ASP A 167 6.66 12.83 -0.46
C ASP A 167 5.48 12.10 -1.11
N LEU A 168 5.21 10.87 -0.66
CA LEU A 168 4.04 10.12 -1.09
C LEU A 168 2.74 10.83 -0.68
N ARG A 169 2.63 11.26 0.57
CA ARG A 169 1.46 12.00 1.08
C ARG A 169 1.16 13.24 0.24
N ALA A 170 2.18 14.05 -0.01
CA ALA A 170 2.04 15.26 -0.82
C ALA A 170 1.54 14.92 -2.24
N THR A 171 2.09 13.89 -2.87
CA THR A 171 1.68 13.42 -4.19
C THR A 171 0.21 12.97 -4.19
N LEU A 172 -0.21 12.14 -3.22
CA LEU A 172 -1.59 11.66 -3.14
C LEU A 172 -2.60 12.79 -2.93
N LEU A 173 -2.28 13.76 -2.08
CA LEU A 173 -3.13 14.94 -1.84
C LEU A 173 -3.22 15.83 -3.08
N GLN A 174 -2.13 16.00 -3.82
CA GLN A 174 -2.13 16.73 -5.09
C GLN A 174 -3.05 16.07 -6.11
N GLN A 175 -2.95 14.75 -6.29
CA GLN A 175 -3.81 13.99 -7.20
C GLN A 175 -5.29 14.07 -6.78
N ARG A 176 -5.57 13.98 -5.48
CA ARG A 176 -6.93 14.13 -4.94
C ARG A 176 -7.52 15.50 -5.24
N LYS A 177 -6.73 16.57 -5.07
CA LYS A 177 -7.17 17.94 -5.38
C LYS A 177 -7.48 18.12 -6.88
N ALA A 178 -6.67 17.54 -7.76
CA ALA A 178 -6.91 17.56 -9.20
C ALA A 178 -8.25 16.91 -9.58
N LEU A 179 -8.54 15.72 -9.03
CA LEU A 179 -9.82 15.01 -9.22
C LEU A 179 -11.01 15.85 -8.79
N GLN A 180 -10.95 16.50 -7.63
CA GLN A 180 -12.04 17.32 -7.12
C GLN A 180 -12.30 18.55 -8.01
N SER A 181 -11.22 19.12 -8.56
CA SER A 181 -11.32 20.27 -9.47
C SER A 181 -11.96 19.89 -10.82
N GLU A 182 -11.68 18.69 -11.34
CA GLU A 182 -12.30 18.17 -12.58
C GLU A 182 -13.78 17.91 -12.37
N GLN A 183 -14.16 17.21 -11.29
CA GLN A 183 -15.57 16.95 -10.96
C GLN A 183 -16.40 18.22 -10.77
N THR A 184 -15.80 19.26 -10.17
CA THR A 184 -16.49 20.56 -10.01
C THR A 184 -16.74 21.22 -11.34
N ARG A 185 -15.81 21.13 -12.31
CA ARG A 185 -15.97 21.68 -13.67
C ARG A 185 -17.05 20.95 -14.47
N GLU A 186 -17.09 19.61 -14.38
CA GLU A 186 -18.12 18.81 -15.07
C GLU A 186 -19.52 19.06 -14.55
N ASN A 187 -19.68 19.37 -13.27
CA ASN A 187 -20.98 19.68 -12.66
C ASN A 187 -21.47 21.12 -12.95
N LEU A 188 -20.65 21.98 -13.56
CA LEU A 188 -20.98 23.36 -13.91
C LEU A 188 -21.36 23.53 -15.39
N VAL A 189 -21.32 22.47 -16.19
CA VAL A 189 -21.70 22.40 -17.61
C VAL A 189 -23.00 21.61 -17.78
#